data_02bc236a86ab5f62a93855d6b5364b1b
#
_entry.id   02bc236a86ab5f62a93855d6b5364b1b
#
_cell.length_a   1.000
_cell.length_b   1.000
_cell.length_c   1.000
_cell.angle_alpha   90.00
_cell.angle_beta   90.00
_cell.angle_gamma   90.00
#
_symmetry.space_group_name_H-M   'P 1'
#
loop_
_entity.id
_entity.type
_entity.pdbx_description
1 polymer ?
#
loop_
_entity_poly.entity_id
_entity_poly.type
_entity_poly.pdbx_seq_one_letter_code
_entity_poly.pdbx_strand_id
1 'polypeptide(L)'
;MKIGIAGIGAIGLNVALSLDRQEIPGFQLAGFSARSKDRAAQFNDMLSLPIKHYGFAELAQNCDIIIECLPPQLFKKIAIPVLKAGKILIALSASQLLKYDDLIDLAEEYGGQIIVPSGAMLGLDALKAVMVGELQSVKIETRKPIAGLINSPYFIKKGIDPATIDEPKLILSGSVSTIAKEFPANVNVAAALSLAGLGADRTQM
;
A
#
# COMPACT_ATOMS: atom_id res chain seq x y z
N MET A 1 -17.98 -9.48 7.87
CA MET A 1 -16.55 -9.67 8.16
C MET A 1 -16.03 -8.47 8.95
N LYS A 2 -15.14 -8.69 9.90
CA LYS A 2 -14.53 -7.66 10.76
C LYS A 2 -13.31 -7.05 10.08
N ILE A 3 -13.33 -5.74 9.89
CA ILE A 3 -12.23 -4.97 9.27
C ILE A 3 -11.43 -4.26 10.35
N GLY A 4 -10.12 -4.40 10.30
CA GLY A 4 -9.15 -3.63 11.06
C GLY A 4 -8.41 -2.63 10.17
N ILE A 5 -8.24 -1.39 10.63
CA ILE A 5 -7.49 -0.37 9.91
C ILE A 5 -6.14 -0.15 10.60
N ALA A 6 -5.06 -0.47 9.92
CA ALA A 6 -3.72 -0.18 10.40
C ALA A 6 -3.25 1.17 9.82
N GLY A 7 -3.31 2.21 10.66
CA GLY A 7 -2.98 3.59 10.28
C GLY A 7 -4.18 4.44 9.86
N ILE A 8 -4.49 5.44 10.65
CA ILE A 8 -5.60 6.38 10.47
C ILE A 8 -5.11 7.73 9.87
N GLY A 9 -4.30 7.63 8.82
CA GLY A 9 -3.92 8.75 7.96
C GLY A 9 -5.03 9.11 6.95
N ALA A 10 -4.70 9.87 5.90
CA ALA A 10 -5.68 10.35 4.93
C ALA A 10 -6.54 9.23 4.30
N ILE A 11 -5.93 8.11 3.92
CA ILE A 11 -6.66 6.99 3.31
C ILE A 11 -7.40 6.20 4.39
N GLY A 12 -6.69 5.76 5.45
CA GLY A 12 -7.28 4.91 6.49
C GLY A 12 -8.45 5.57 7.22
N LEU A 13 -8.40 6.88 7.42
CA LEU A 13 -9.51 7.65 7.98
C LEU A 13 -10.75 7.58 7.08
N ASN A 14 -10.60 7.84 5.79
CA ASN A 14 -11.74 7.83 4.86
C ASN A 14 -12.38 6.44 4.75
N VAL A 15 -11.55 5.38 4.66
CA VAL A 15 -12.06 4.00 4.63
C VAL A 15 -12.78 3.65 5.94
N ALA A 16 -12.22 4.04 7.08
CA ALA A 16 -12.84 3.79 8.38
C ALA A 16 -14.19 4.50 8.52
N LEU A 17 -14.29 5.76 8.09
CA LEU A 17 -15.55 6.51 8.11
C LEU A 17 -16.62 5.92 7.17
N SER A 18 -16.24 5.41 6.00
CA SER A 18 -17.17 4.71 5.12
C SER A 18 -17.68 3.39 5.73
N LEU A 19 -16.83 2.66 6.43
CA LEU A 19 -17.24 1.45 7.17
C LEU A 19 -18.14 1.80 8.37
N ASP A 20 -17.84 2.86 9.10
CA ASP A 20 -18.64 3.34 10.23
C ASP A 20 -20.06 3.75 9.78
N ARG A 21 -20.17 4.42 8.62
CA ARG A 21 -21.46 4.77 7.99
C ARG A 21 -22.18 3.60 7.32
N GLN A 22 -21.62 2.39 7.40
CA GLN A 22 -22.18 1.17 6.78
C GLN A 22 -22.38 1.27 5.25
N GLU A 23 -21.56 2.08 4.57
CA GLU A 23 -21.60 2.23 3.11
C GLU A 23 -21.14 0.98 2.36
N ILE A 24 -20.49 0.03 3.05
CA ILE A 24 -19.99 -1.23 2.48
C ILE A 24 -20.69 -2.40 3.17
N PRO A 25 -21.78 -2.94 2.58
CA PRO A 25 -22.55 -4.02 3.17
C PRO A 25 -21.71 -5.28 3.45
N GLY A 26 -21.95 -5.92 4.58
CA GLY A 26 -21.24 -7.15 4.98
C GLY A 26 -19.90 -6.94 5.67
N PHE A 27 -19.42 -5.70 5.78
CA PHE A 27 -18.19 -5.34 6.46
C PHE A 27 -18.44 -4.41 7.64
N GLN A 28 -17.75 -4.66 8.73
CA GLN A 28 -17.86 -3.89 9.97
C GLN A 28 -16.48 -3.42 10.43
N LEU A 29 -16.35 -2.13 10.74
CA LEU A 29 -15.17 -1.59 11.38
C LEU A 29 -15.08 -2.14 12.82
N ALA A 30 -14.06 -2.96 13.10
CA ALA A 30 -13.94 -3.68 14.38
C ALA A 30 -12.75 -3.23 15.22
N GLY A 31 -11.80 -2.52 14.64
CA GLY A 31 -10.64 -2.02 15.35
C GLY A 31 -9.71 -1.23 14.47
N PHE A 32 -8.76 -0.55 15.08
CA PHE A 32 -7.76 0.22 14.38
C PHE A 32 -6.45 0.27 15.14
N SER A 33 -5.37 0.68 14.44
CA SER A 33 -4.09 1.00 15.04
C SER A 33 -3.67 2.43 14.70
N ALA A 34 -3.22 3.17 15.70
CA ALA A 34 -2.75 4.55 15.59
C ALA A 34 -1.41 4.73 16.29
N ARG A 35 -0.67 5.79 15.92
CA ARG A 35 0.66 6.07 16.46
C ARG A 35 0.67 6.42 17.95
N SER A 36 -0.40 7.07 18.44
CA SER A 36 -0.51 7.51 19.83
C SER A 36 -1.94 7.39 20.36
N LYS A 37 -2.09 7.37 21.68
CA LYS A 37 -3.39 7.37 22.34
C LYS A 37 -4.22 8.62 22.03
N ASP A 38 -3.57 9.79 21.90
CA ASP A 38 -4.26 11.04 21.58
C ASP A 38 -4.87 10.99 20.17
N ARG A 39 -4.11 10.46 19.20
CA ARG A 39 -4.63 10.24 17.83
C ARG A 39 -5.76 9.21 17.83
N ALA A 40 -5.68 8.19 18.65
CA ALA A 40 -6.74 7.21 18.79
C ALA A 40 -8.01 7.81 19.40
N ALA A 41 -7.90 8.66 20.42
CA ALA A 41 -9.02 9.38 21.01
C ALA A 41 -9.69 10.30 19.99
N GLN A 42 -8.90 11.17 19.32
CA GLN A 42 -9.39 12.05 18.27
C GLN A 42 -10.12 11.31 17.14
N PHE A 43 -9.63 10.12 16.77
CA PHE A 43 -10.29 9.30 15.76
C PHE A 43 -11.62 8.73 16.28
N ASN A 44 -11.67 8.24 17.50
CA ASN A 44 -12.92 7.74 18.09
C ASN A 44 -13.99 8.81 18.24
N ASP A 45 -13.62 10.07 18.46
CA ASP A 45 -14.55 11.21 18.51
C ASP A 45 -15.24 11.48 17.15
N MET A 46 -14.70 10.93 16.06
CA MET A 46 -15.25 11.07 14.69
C MET A 46 -16.18 9.92 14.30
N LEU A 47 -16.24 8.86 15.09
CA LEU A 47 -17.03 7.66 14.81
C LEU A 47 -18.40 7.72 15.48
N SER A 48 -19.39 7.03 14.90
CA SER A 48 -20.73 6.87 15.46
C SER A 48 -20.69 6.16 16.83
N LEU A 49 -19.81 5.17 16.95
CA LEU A 49 -19.54 4.46 18.21
C LEU A 49 -18.02 4.27 18.36
N PRO A 50 -17.47 4.47 19.58
CA PRO A 50 -16.05 4.22 19.81
C PRO A 50 -15.68 2.76 19.55
N ILE A 51 -14.56 2.54 18.89
CA ILE A 51 -14.00 1.21 18.65
C ILE A 51 -12.63 1.06 19.31
N LYS A 52 -12.17 -0.16 19.45
CA LYS A 52 -10.94 -0.45 20.17
C LYS A 52 -9.68 -0.10 19.36
N HIS A 53 -8.78 0.62 19.99
CA HIS A 53 -7.41 0.84 19.54
C HIS A 53 -6.56 -0.37 19.92
N TYR A 54 -5.92 -0.99 18.94
CA TYR A 54 -5.12 -2.19 19.11
C TYR A 54 -3.66 -1.96 18.69
N GLY A 55 -2.75 -2.75 19.28
CA GLY A 55 -1.45 -3.02 18.68
C GLY A 55 -1.59 -3.93 17.45
N PHE A 56 -0.54 -4.05 16.63
CA PHE A 56 -0.61 -4.80 15.37
C PHE A 56 -0.97 -6.28 15.55
N ALA A 57 -0.39 -6.95 16.54
CA ALA A 57 -0.70 -8.36 16.82
C ALA A 57 -2.14 -8.55 17.29
N GLU A 58 -2.64 -7.67 18.17
CA GLU A 58 -4.02 -7.72 18.64
C GLU A 58 -5.01 -7.42 17.50
N LEU A 59 -4.70 -6.45 16.62
CA LEU A 59 -5.52 -6.13 15.46
C LEU A 59 -5.66 -7.35 14.55
N ALA A 60 -4.57 -8.08 14.30
CA ALA A 60 -4.56 -9.32 13.52
C ALA A 60 -5.42 -10.43 14.14
N GLN A 61 -5.47 -10.52 15.48
CA GLN A 61 -6.27 -11.52 16.17
C GLN A 61 -7.78 -11.21 16.19
N ASN A 62 -8.14 -9.92 16.23
CA ASN A 62 -9.53 -9.48 16.43
C ASN A 62 -10.28 -9.14 15.14
N CYS A 63 -9.60 -9.11 13.99
CA CYS A 63 -10.18 -8.77 12.71
C CYS A 63 -9.94 -9.88 11.68
N ASP A 64 -10.79 -9.95 10.67
CA ASP A 64 -10.70 -10.93 9.57
C ASP A 64 -9.86 -10.39 8.42
N ILE A 65 -9.98 -9.09 8.17
CA ILE A 65 -9.27 -8.36 7.13
C ILE A 65 -8.59 -7.15 7.76
N ILE A 66 -7.33 -6.95 7.45
CA ILE A 66 -6.59 -5.75 7.85
C ILE A 66 -6.22 -4.93 6.62
N ILE A 67 -6.63 -3.65 6.63
CA ILE A 67 -6.25 -2.69 5.60
C ILE A 67 -5.03 -1.91 6.10
N GLU A 68 -3.91 -2.09 5.44
CA GLU A 68 -2.65 -1.42 5.76
C GLU A 68 -2.58 -0.05 5.09
N CYS A 69 -2.58 1.00 5.91
CA CYS A 69 -2.47 2.41 5.52
C CYS A 69 -1.33 3.10 6.29
N LEU A 70 -0.23 2.39 6.48
CA LEU A 70 0.91 2.81 7.29
C LEU A 70 2.03 3.45 6.45
N PRO A 71 2.95 4.18 7.08
CA PRO A 71 4.24 4.47 6.47
C PRO A 71 4.98 3.17 6.09
N PRO A 72 5.68 3.13 4.93
CA PRO A 72 6.31 1.92 4.39
C PRO A 72 7.21 1.17 5.39
N GLN A 73 7.85 1.88 6.30
CA GLN A 73 8.74 1.31 7.33
C GLN A 73 8.03 0.42 8.34
N LEU A 74 6.71 0.56 8.48
CA LEU A 74 5.89 -0.23 9.39
C LEU A 74 5.19 -1.41 8.69
N PHE A 75 5.27 -1.49 7.36
CA PHE A 75 4.60 -2.51 6.57
C PHE A 75 4.87 -3.93 7.06
N LYS A 76 6.14 -4.33 7.15
CA LYS A 76 6.52 -5.68 7.60
C LYS A 76 6.05 -5.97 9.04
N LYS A 77 5.98 -4.94 9.90
CA LYS A 77 5.53 -5.09 11.30
C LYS A 77 4.06 -5.46 11.43
N ILE A 78 3.21 -5.02 10.51
CA ILE A 78 1.78 -5.40 10.46
C ILE A 78 1.57 -6.64 9.61
N ALA A 79 2.28 -6.80 8.48
CA ALA A 79 2.10 -7.92 7.57
C ALA A 79 2.36 -9.27 8.24
N ILE A 80 3.47 -9.41 8.98
CA ILE A 80 3.83 -10.66 9.64
C ILE A 80 2.73 -11.17 10.60
N PRO A 81 2.26 -10.42 11.61
CA PRO A 81 1.23 -10.92 12.50
C PRO A 81 -0.11 -11.20 11.80
N VAL A 82 -0.47 -10.42 10.77
CA VAL A 82 -1.69 -10.65 10.00
C VAL A 82 -1.63 -11.96 9.24
N LEU A 83 -0.54 -12.20 8.51
CA LEU A 83 -0.37 -13.41 7.71
C LEU A 83 -0.22 -14.65 8.59
N LYS A 84 0.55 -14.58 9.68
CA LYS A 84 0.67 -15.67 10.65
C LYS A 84 -0.64 -16.02 11.35
N ALA A 85 -1.58 -15.09 11.44
CA ALA A 85 -2.92 -15.34 11.94
C ALA A 85 -3.87 -15.93 10.88
N GLY A 86 -3.40 -16.23 9.66
CA GLY A 86 -4.21 -16.72 8.56
C GLY A 86 -5.24 -15.72 8.06
N LYS A 87 -4.97 -14.41 8.21
CA LYS A 87 -5.90 -13.33 7.87
C LYS A 87 -5.60 -12.69 6.53
N ILE A 88 -6.52 -11.84 6.07
CA ILE A 88 -6.37 -11.09 4.82
C ILE A 88 -5.71 -9.76 5.09
N LEU A 89 -4.60 -9.49 4.40
CA LEU A 89 -3.92 -8.20 4.37
C LEU A 89 -4.24 -7.48 3.05
N ILE A 90 -4.92 -6.35 3.13
CA ILE A 90 -5.04 -5.42 2.00
C ILE A 90 -3.87 -4.45 2.08
N ALA A 91 -2.91 -4.61 1.17
CA ALA A 91 -1.63 -3.91 1.17
C ALA A 91 -1.67 -2.67 0.27
N LEU A 92 -1.81 -1.47 0.86
CA LEU A 92 -1.73 -0.22 0.09
C LEU A 92 -0.28 0.13 -0.25
N SER A 93 0.66 -0.28 0.59
CA SER A 93 2.10 -0.12 0.36
C SER A 93 2.65 -1.20 -0.56
N ALA A 94 2.07 -1.37 -1.76
CA ALA A 94 2.39 -2.44 -2.71
C ALA A 94 3.89 -2.51 -3.05
N SER A 95 4.60 -1.38 -3.05
CA SER A 95 6.05 -1.33 -3.27
C SER A 95 6.86 -2.12 -2.25
N GLN A 96 6.31 -2.35 -1.05
CA GLN A 96 6.99 -3.13 -0.02
C GLN A 96 6.98 -4.63 -0.33
N LEU A 97 6.02 -5.12 -1.10
CA LEU A 97 6.01 -6.50 -1.57
C LEU A 97 7.14 -6.81 -2.57
N LEU A 98 7.64 -5.79 -3.26
CA LEU A 98 8.84 -5.93 -4.11
C LEU A 98 10.13 -6.08 -3.30
N LYS A 99 10.09 -5.74 -2.00
CA LYS A 99 11.23 -5.79 -1.08
C LYS A 99 11.17 -7.01 -0.15
N TYR A 100 9.98 -7.47 0.15
CA TYR A 100 9.71 -8.51 1.13
C TYR A 100 8.91 -9.65 0.46
N ASP A 101 9.57 -10.36 -0.46
CA ASP A 101 9.03 -11.53 -1.15
C ASP A 101 8.75 -12.70 -0.19
N ASP A 102 9.50 -12.80 0.90
CA ASP A 102 9.28 -13.73 2.01
C ASP A 102 7.85 -13.66 2.61
N LEU A 103 7.11 -12.58 2.40
CA LEU A 103 5.74 -12.45 2.88
C LEU A 103 4.73 -13.27 2.07
N ILE A 104 5.04 -13.60 0.83
CA ILE A 104 4.19 -14.46 -0.02
C ILE A 104 4.25 -15.89 0.52
N ASP A 105 5.46 -16.39 0.74
CA ASP A 105 5.67 -17.73 1.31
C ASP A 105 5.04 -17.83 2.71
N LEU A 106 5.17 -16.77 3.52
CA LEU A 106 4.55 -16.70 4.84
C LEU A 106 3.01 -16.75 4.75
N ALA A 107 2.41 -16.10 3.77
CA ALA A 107 0.96 -16.14 3.57
C ALA A 107 0.51 -17.57 3.21
N GLU A 108 1.23 -18.25 2.33
CA GLU A 108 0.94 -19.65 1.95
C GLU A 108 1.09 -20.59 3.13
N GLU A 109 2.17 -20.46 3.91
CA GLU A 109 2.45 -21.32 5.08
C GLU A 109 1.33 -21.27 6.13
N TYR A 110 0.78 -20.08 6.38
CA TYR A 110 -0.23 -19.86 7.43
C TYR A 110 -1.67 -19.73 6.92
N GLY A 111 -1.92 -19.92 5.61
CA GLY A 111 -3.24 -19.76 5.00
C GLY A 111 -3.76 -18.32 5.01
N GLY A 112 -2.85 -17.35 5.12
CA GLY A 112 -3.17 -15.93 4.97
C GLY A 112 -3.29 -15.51 3.51
N GLN A 113 -3.76 -14.30 3.28
CA GLN A 113 -3.88 -13.75 1.92
C GLN A 113 -3.35 -12.33 1.85
N ILE A 114 -2.69 -11.99 0.74
CA ILE A 114 -2.29 -10.61 0.43
C ILE A 114 -3.11 -10.13 -0.76
N ILE A 115 -3.85 -9.05 -0.57
CA ILE A 115 -4.60 -8.39 -1.64
C ILE A 115 -3.95 -7.04 -1.91
N VAL A 116 -3.48 -6.84 -3.14
CA VAL A 116 -2.99 -5.55 -3.62
C VAL A 116 -4.12 -4.86 -4.37
N PRO A 117 -4.68 -3.77 -3.84
CA PRO A 117 -5.73 -3.04 -4.55
C PRO A 117 -5.16 -2.38 -5.82
N SER A 118 -6.01 -2.22 -6.82
CA SER A 118 -5.62 -1.55 -8.09
C SER A 118 -5.15 -0.10 -7.87
N GLY A 119 -5.60 0.53 -6.78
CA GLY A 119 -5.24 1.90 -6.45
C GLY A 119 -5.75 2.88 -7.50
N ALA A 120 -4.87 3.74 -7.98
CA ALA A 120 -5.17 4.73 -9.01
C ALA A 120 -5.08 4.18 -10.44
N MET A 121 -4.94 2.86 -10.63
CA MET A 121 -4.76 2.24 -11.95
C MET A 121 -6.01 1.50 -12.39
N LEU A 122 -6.46 1.75 -13.61
CA LEU A 122 -7.49 0.98 -14.29
C LEU A 122 -6.85 -0.15 -15.12
N GLY A 123 -7.60 -1.24 -15.33
CA GLY A 123 -7.22 -2.29 -16.30
C GLY A 123 -6.19 -3.31 -15.80
N LEU A 124 -6.00 -3.49 -14.49
CA LEU A 124 -5.16 -4.60 -13.99
C LEU A 124 -5.77 -5.97 -14.31
N ASP A 125 -7.09 -6.06 -14.40
CA ASP A 125 -7.83 -7.23 -14.89
C ASP A 125 -7.54 -7.51 -16.36
N ALA A 126 -7.54 -6.47 -17.21
CA ALA A 126 -7.17 -6.59 -18.62
C ALA A 126 -5.70 -7.06 -18.77
N LEU A 127 -4.78 -6.52 -17.97
CA LEU A 127 -3.40 -7.00 -17.95
C LEU A 127 -3.30 -8.50 -17.61
N LYS A 128 -4.04 -8.94 -16.58
CA LYS A 128 -4.10 -10.37 -16.22
C LYS A 128 -4.65 -11.25 -17.34
N ALA A 129 -5.65 -10.75 -18.06
CA ALA A 129 -6.20 -11.47 -19.23
C ALA A 129 -5.17 -11.62 -20.35
N VAL A 130 -4.39 -10.56 -20.65
CA VAL A 130 -3.32 -10.60 -21.65
C VAL A 130 -2.17 -11.52 -21.23
N MET A 131 -1.92 -11.68 -19.93
CA MET A 131 -0.91 -12.61 -19.40
C MET A 131 -1.21 -14.09 -19.70
N VAL A 132 -2.43 -14.46 -20.09
CA VAL A 132 -2.75 -15.81 -20.57
C VAL A 132 -2.05 -16.11 -21.90
N GLY A 133 -1.77 -15.06 -22.69
CA GLY A 133 -0.95 -15.13 -23.89
C GLY A 133 0.51 -14.76 -23.61
N GLU A 134 1.22 -14.33 -24.64
CA GLU A 134 2.60 -13.90 -24.55
C GLU A 134 2.70 -12.37 -24.44
N LEU A 135 2.87 -11.86 -23.22
CA LEU A 135 3.08 -10.44 -22.96
C LEU A 135 4.55 -10.07 -23.12
N GLN A 136 4.88 -9.29 -24.13
CA GLN A 136 6.27 -8.95 -24.48
C GLN A 136 6.84 -7.81 -23.61
N SER A 137 6.06 -6.78 -23.34
CA SER A 137 6.50 -5.62 -22.56
C SER A 137 5.35 -4.97 -21.77
N VAL A 138 5.70 -4.40 -20.62
CA VAL A 138 4.83 -3.54 -19.82
C VAL A 138 5.59 -2.28 -19.49
N LYS A 139 4.96 -1.15 -19.76
CA LYS A 139 5.53 0.18 -19.47
C LYS A 139 4.49 1.06 -18.79
N ILE A 140 4.92 1.79 -17.79
CA ILE A 140 4.15 2.83 -17.11
C ILE A 140 4.90 4.15 -17.15
N GLU A 141 4.22 5.22 -17.51
CA GLU A 141 4.73 6.58 -17.39
C GLU A 141 3.93 7.30 -16.28
N THR A 142 4.63 7.92 -15.34
CA THR A 142 4.00 8.68 -14.27
C THR A 142 4.50 10.12 -14.29
N ARG A 143 3.58 11.07 -14.13
CA ARG A 143 3.88 12.49 -13.96
C ARG A 143 3.48 12.91 -12.58
N LYS A 144 4.37 13.58 -11.89
CA LYS A 144 4.15 14.04 -10.51
C LYS A 144 4.56 15.49 -10.37
N PRO A 145 3.78 16.29 -9.59
CA PRO A 145 4.23 17.63 -9.21
C PRO A 145 5.55 17.53 -8.45
N ILE A 146 6.47 18.44 -8.70
CA ILE A 146 7.79 18.45 -8.05
C ILE A 146 7.68 18.52 -6.53
N ALA A 147 6.68 19.22 -6.00
CA ALA A 147 6.39 19.30 -4.56
C ALA A 147 6.20 17.91 -3.91
N GLY A 148 5.69 16.91 -4.65
CA GLY A 148 5.53 15.53 -4.18
C GLY A 148 6.84 14.72 -4.19
N LEU A 149 7.90 15.26 -4.77
CA LEU A 149 9.20 14.60 -4.92
C LEU A 149 10.34 15.33 -4.20
N ILE A 150 10.12 16.54 -3.71
CA ILE A 150 11.15 17.45 -3.16
C ILE A 150 11.99 16.81 -2.05
N ASN A 151 11.42 15.95 -1.24
CA ASN A 151 12.09 15.26 -0.14
C ASN A 151 12.63 13.87 -0.55
N SER A 152 12.66 13.55 -1.85
CA SER A 152 13.18 12.26 -2.29
C SER A 152 14.69 12.17 -2.06
N PRO A 153 15.17 11.06 -1.48
CA PRO A 153 16.61 10.79 -1.36
C PRO A 153 17.37 10.86 -2.69
N TYR A 154 16.69 10.60 -3.80
CA TYR A 154 17.27 10.67 -5.15
C TYR A 154 17.84 12.05 -5.47
N PHE A 155 17.07 13.11 -5.22
CA PHE A 155 17.53 14.48 -5.51
C PHE A 155 18.72 14.88 -4.66
N ILE A 156 18.70 14.52 -3.37
CA ILE A 156 19.81 14.76 -2.44
C ILE A 156 21.08 14.05 -2.94
N LYS A 157 20.96 12.78 -3.27
CA LYS A 157 22.06 11.93 -3.76
C LYS A 157 22.67 12.43 -5.08
N LYS A 158 21.84 13.01 -5.93
CA LYS A 158 22.26 13.54 -7.24
C LYS A 158 22.66 15.01 -7.22
N GLY A 159 22.54 15.70 -6.09
CA GLY A 159 22.82 17.14 -5.99
C GLY A 159 21.91 18.00 -6.86
N ILE A 160 20.69 17.52 -7.13
CA ILE A 160 19.70 18.26 -7.93
C ILE A 160 18.82 19.04 -6.96
N ASP A 161 18.73 20.35 -7.15
CA ASP A 161 17.73 21.16 -6.47
C ASP A 161 16.38 21.04 -7.19
N PRO A 162 15.38 20.41 -6.57
CA PRO A 162 14.06 20.28 -7.18
C PRO A 162 13.40 21.62 -7.50
N ALA A 163 13.72 22.69 -6.76
CA ALA A 163 13.15 24.01 -6.97
C ALA A 163 13.55 24.65 -8.31
N THR A 164 14.62 24.13 -8.94
CA THR A 164 15.07 24.62 -10.26
C THR A 164 14.34 23.95 -11.43
N ILE A 165 13.42 23.01 -11.16
CA ILE A 165 12.67 22.30 -12.20
C ILE A 165 11.34 23.03 -12.40
N ASP A 166 11.26 23.86 -13.39
CA ASP A 166 10.12 24.71 -13.77
C ASP A 166 9.29 24.16 -14.93
N GLU A 167 9.86 23.22 -15.70
CA GLU A 167 9.19 22.57 -16.82
C GLU A 167 9.13 21.03 -16.64
N PRO A 168 8.20 20.34 -17.32
CA PRO A 168 8.15 18.87 -17.31
C PRO A 168 9.47 18.25 -17.75
N LYS A 169 10.09 17.49 -16.87
CA LYS A 169 11.42 16.87 -17.10
C LYS A 169 11.38 15.39 -16.76
N LEU A 170 12.01 14.57 -17.61
CA LEU A 170 12.26 13.17 -17.29
C LEU A 170 13.31 13.12 -16.15
N ILE A 171 12.89 12.59 -15.01
CA ILE A 171 13.75 12.50 -13.82
C ILE A 171 14.51 11.18 -13.80
N LEU A 172 13.80 10.08 -14.08
CA LEU A 172 14.37 8.75 -14.06
C LEU A 172 13.57 7.82 -14.96
N SER A 173 14.24 6.89 -15.63
CA SER A 173 13.64 5.79 -16.38
C SER A 173 14.43 4.51 -16.12
N GLY A 174 13.75 3.38 -16.08
CA GLY A 174 14.34 2.06 -15.85
C GLY A 174 13.31 1.04 -15.41
N SER A 175 13.76 -0.11 -14.89
CA SER A 175 12.86 -1.09 -14.34
C SER A 175 12.18 -0.57 -13.06
N VAL A 176 10.97 -1.06 -12.76
CA VAL A 176 10.26 -0.70 -11.53
C VAL A 176 11.09 -1.05 -10.30
N SER A 177 11.84 -2.16 -10.31
CA SER A 177 12.73 -2.53 -9.22
C SER A 177 13.84 -1.50 -8.98
N THR A 178 14.40 -0.93 -10.05
CA THR A 178 15.42 0.13 -9.96
C THR A 178 14.81 1.42 -9.42
N ILE A 179 13.67 1.83 -9.95
CA ILE A 179 13.01 3.09 -9.55
C ILE A 179 12.47 3.01 -8.12
N ALA A 180 11.98 1.84 -7.69
CA ALA A 180 11.51 1.64 -6.31
C ALA A 180 12.60 1.83 -5.25
N LYS A 181 13.87 1.59 -5.59
CA LYS A 181 15.02 1.86 -4.70
C LYS A 181 15.28 3.36 -4.51
N GLU A 182 15.07 4.15 -5.55
CA GLU A 182 15.30 5.59 -5.53
C GLU A 182 14.07 6.39 -5.03
N PHE A 183 12.84 5.89 -5.29
CA PHE A 183 11.57 6.53 -4.96
C PHE A 183 10.60 5.58 -4.23
N PRO A 184 10.95 5.01 -3.07
CA PRO A 184 10.17 3.92 -2.44
C PRO A 184 8.74 4.28 -2.04
N ALA A 185 8.45 5.56 -1.80
CA ALA A 185 7.12 6.03 -1.43
C ALA A 185 6.22 6.40 -2.63
N ASN A 186 6.74 6.36 -3.86
CA ASN A 186 6.08 6.94 -5.03
C ASN A 186 5.75 5.93 -6.14
N VAL A 187 5.94 4.62 -5.89
CA VAL A 187 5.88 3.57 -6.91
C VAL A 187 4.83 2.49 -6.64
N ASN A 188 3.88 2.71 -5.71
CA ASN A 188 2.88 1.68 -5.37
C ASN A 188 2.05 1.25 -6.59
N VAL A 189 1.67 2.19 -7.47
CA VAL A 189 0.92 1.87 -8.70
C VAL A 189 1.77 1.05 -9.67
N ALA A 190 3.03 1.42 -9.88
CA ALA A 190 3.96 0.66 -10.72
C ALA A 190 4.27 -0.72 -10.12
N ALA A 191 4.35 -0.82 -8.78
CA ALA A 191 4.50 -2.09 -8.09
C ALA A 191 3.28 -2.99 -8.29
N ALA A 192 2.06 -2.46 -8.15
CA ALA A 192 0.83 -3.21 -8.41
C ALA A 192 0.78 -3.71 -9.86
N LEU A 193 1.14 -2.85 -10.83
CA LEU A 193 1.24 -3.22 -12.25
C LEU A 193 2.26 -4.35 -12.47
N SER A 194 3.43 -4.24 -11.85
CA SER A 194 4.50 -5.25 -11.94
C SER A 194 4.07 -6.60 -11.39
N LEU A 195 3.44 -6.59 -10.20
CA LEU A 195 2.96 -7.80 -9.54
C LEU A 195 1.82 -8.48 -10.33
N ALA A 196 1.02 -7.69 -11.06
CA ALA A 196 -0.04 -8.22 -11.92
C ALA A 196 0.45 -8.69 -13.30
N GLY A 197 1.66 -8.28 -13.71
CA GLY A 197 2.21 -8.52 -15.06
C GLY A 197 3.56 -9.24 -15.03
N LEU A 198 4.57 -8.64 -15.63
CA LEU A 198 5.87 -9.25 -15.91
C LEU A 198 6.86 -9.23 -14.74
N GLY A 199 6.47 -8.77 -13.57
CA GLY A 199 7.37 -8.56 -12.44
C GLY A 199 8.14 -7.22 -12.53
N ALA A 200 8.77 -6.85 -11.42
CA ALA A 200 9.37 -5.52 -11.27
C ALA A 200 10.62 -5.28 -12.12
N ASP A 201 11.36 -6.33 -12.47
CA ASP A 201 12.57 -6.22 -13.28
C ASP A 201 12.26 -6.05 -14.77
N ARG A 202 11.15 -6.60 -15.24
CA ARG A 202 10.72 -6.54 -16.65
C ARG A 202 9.72 -5.43 -16.93
N THR A 203 9.07 -4.87 -15.92
CA THR A 203 8.18 -3.72 -16.06
C THR A 203 9.00 -2.44 -16.09
N GLN A 204 8.83 -1.62 -17.13
CA GLN A 204 9.54 -0.35 -17.31
C GLN A 204 8.71 0.84 -16.78
N MET A 205 9.41 1.80 -16.18
CA MET A 205 8.81 3.06 -15.69
C MET A 205 9.61 4.26 -16.15
#